data_ee467a0ead694425686b500bcfb814b5
#
_entry.id   ee467a0ead694425686b500bcfb814b5
#
_cell.length_a   1.000
_cell.length_b   1.000
_cell.length_c   1.000
_cell.angle_alpha   90.00
_cell.angle_beta   90.00
_cell.angle_gamma   90.00
#
_symmetry.space_group_name_H-M   'P 1'
#
loop_
_entity.id
_entity.type
_entity.pdbx_description
1 polymer ?
#
loop_
_entity_poly.entity_id
_entity_poly.type
_entity_poly.pdbx_seq_one_letter_code
_entity_poly.pdbx_strand_id
1 'polypeptide(L)'
;MLPRSSQRVAEVIKLANRFAREYELEYVGTEHVLLAIQAEGTGVGAAVLKKRGITVEKLRGEIDKLHKKQMEETWVFGRLPGTPHFKNVVAGAIRQCQELGAKEVCTEHLLLALLLEKGSVAYKALKALKLSADDVLADLREIIAAQDKPKA
;
A
#
# COMPACT_ATOMS: atom_id res chain seq x y z
N MET A 1 13.77 -17.73 -8.92
CA MET A 1 13.63 -16.42 -9.60
C MET A 1 12.50 -15.63 -8.92
N LEU A 2 12.75 -14.38 -8.57
CA LEU A 2 11.75 -13.55 -7.95
C LEU A 2 10.64 -13.21 -8.96
N PRO A 3 9.37 -13.14 -8.52
CA PRO A 3 8.28 -12.77 -9.41
C PRO A 3 8.43 -11.34 -9.90
N ARG A 4 7.99 -11.09 -11.12
CA ARG A 4 7.98 -9.75 -11.71
C ARG A 4 6.82 -8.94 -11.16
N SER A 5 6.97 -7.62 -11.15
CA SER A 5 5.86 -6.71 -10.85
C SER A 5 4.92 -6.62 -12.06
N SER A 6 3.63 -6.56 -11.79
CA SER A 6 2.64 -6.30 -12.85
C SER A 6 2.82 -4.89 -13.41
N GLN A 7 2.23 -4.63 -14.58
CA GLN A 7 2.24 -3.29 -15.16
C GLN A 7 1.54 -2.27 -14.24
N ARG A 8 0.46 -2.68 -13.58
CA ARG A 8 -0.22 -1.81 -12.61
C ARG A 8 0.67 -1.45 -11.43
N VAL A 9 1.45 -2.42 -10.92
CA VAL A 9 2.40 -2.14 -9.84
C VAL A 9 3.46 -1.14 -10.31
N ALA A 10 3.95 -1.28 -11.55
CA ALA A 10 4.89 -0.31 -12.12
C ALA A 10 4.27 1.09 -12.16
N GLU A 11 3.01 1.21 -12.57
CA GLU A 11 2.29 2.49 -12.57
C GLU A 11 2.09 3.03 -11.15
N VAL A 12 1.76 2.16 -10.20
CA VAL A 12 1.62 2.52 -8.78
C VAL A 12 2.94 3.10 -8.26
N ILE A 13 4.06 2.50 -8.57
CA ILE A 13 5.37 3.00 -8.13
C ILE A 13 5.68 4.38 -8.73
N LYS A 14 5.34 4.60 -10.02
CA LYS A 14 5.48 5.93 -10.63
C LYS A 14 4.62 6.98 -9.93
N LEU A 15 3.37 6.63 -9.62
CA LEU A 15 2.46 7.51 -8.89
C LEU A 15 2.97 7.76 -7.47
N ALA A 16 3.50 6.74 -6.81
CA ALA A 16 4.06 6.89 -5.47
C ALA A 16 5.21 7.91 -5.46
N ASN A 17 6.09 7.85 -6.47
CA ASN A 17 7.15 8.85 -6.63
C ASN A 17 6.60 10.25 -6.84
N ARG A 18 5.53 10.38 -7.63
CA ARG A 18 4.86 11.67 -7.84
C ARG A 18 4.27 12.21 -6.53
N PHE A 19 3.58 11.37 -5.75
CA PHE A 19 3.05 11.79 -4.45
C PHE A 19 4.16 12.22 -3.50
N ALA A 20 5.29 11.50 -3.48
CA ALA A 20 6.43 11.89 -2.64
C ALA A 20 6.92 13.29 -2.99
N ARG A 21 6.99 13.63 -4.29
CA ARG A 21 7.37 14.96 -4.75
C ARG A 21 6.35 16.03 -4.36
N GLU A 22 5.05 15.71 -4.43
CA GLU A 22 3.99 16.63 -3.99
C GLU A 22 4.11 16.96 -2.51
N TYR A 23 4.54 15.99 -1.70
CA TYR A 23 4.82 16.20 -0.27
C TYR A 23 6.20 16.81 -0.01
N GLU A 24 6.94 17.13 -1.08
CA GLU A 24 8.29 17.71 -1.01
C GLU A 24 9.28 16.83 -0.24
N LEU A 25 9.15 15.52 -0.38
CA LEU A 25 10.00 14.54 0.29
C LEU A 25 11.03 13.97 -0.70
N GLU A 26 12.22 13.67 -0.18
CA GLU A 26 13.33 13.12 -0.98
C GLU A 26 13.26 11.59 -1.10
N TYR A 27 12.28 10.96 -0.47
CA TYR A 27 12.13 9.51 -0.47
C TYR A 27 10.68 9.13 -0.73
N VAL A 28 10.48 7.89 -1.17
CA VAL A 28 9.14 7.31 -1.32
C VAL A 28 8.84 6.50 -0.07
N GLY A 29 7.76 6.85 0.62
CA GLY A 29 7.31 6.15 1.81
C GLY A 29 6.14 5.23 1.54
N THR A 30 5.75 4.45 2.56
CA THR A 30 4.62 3.53 2.47
C THR A 30 3.30 4.25 2.19
N GLU A 31 3.13 5.46 2.75
CA GLU A 31 1.96 6.29 2.53
C GLU A 31 1.80 6.68 1.06
N HIS A 32 2.90 6.92 0.36
CA HIS A 32 2.85 7.26 -1.06
C HIS A 32 2.42 6.05 -1.89
N VAL A 33 2.89 4.86 -1.52
CA VAL A 33 2.46 3.61 -2.16
C VAL A 33 0.97 3.39 -1.95
N LEU A 34 0.48 3.61 -0.74
CA LEU A 34 -0.94 3.45 -0.41
C LEU A 34 -1.82 4.41 -1.22
N LEU A 35 -1.45 5.69 -1.26
CA LEU A 35 -2.16 6.69 -2.08
C LEU A 35 -2.14 6.31 -3.55
N ALA A 36 -0.99 5.81 -4.03
CA ALA A 36 -0.83 5.42 -5.42
C ALA A 36 -1.70 4.22 -5.79
N ILE A 37 -1.84 3.23 -4.91
CA ILE A 37 -2.73 2.09 -5.12
C ILE A 37 -4.17 2.60 -5.34
N GLN A 38 -4.63 3.50 -4.48
CA GLN A 38 -6.00 4.02 -4.57
C GLN A 38 -6.18 4.94 -5.78
N ALA A 39 -5.19 5.79 -6.07
CA ALA A 39 -5.26 6.74 -7.18
C ALA A 39 -5.22 6.05 -8.54
N GLU A 40 -4.42 5.00 -8.69
CA GLU A 40 -4.39 4.19 -9.91
C GLU A 40 -5.77 3.58 -10.17
N GLY A 41 -6.37 3.04 -9.13
CA GLY A 41 -7.80 2.76 -9.07
C GLY A 41 -8.30 1.53 -9.82
N THR A 42 -7.50 0.87 -10.65
CA THR A 42 -7.96 -0.24 -11.49
C THR A 42 -7.54 -1.62 -10.98
N GLY A 43 -6.61 -1.68 -10.01
CA GLY A 43 -6.12 -2.93 -9.48
C GLY A 43 -7.01 -3.52 -8.39
N VAL A 44 -6.72 -4.75 -8.01
CA VAL A 44 -7.44 -5.46 -6.94
C VAL A 44 -7.28 -4.76 -5.60
N GLY A 45 -6.09 -4.23 -5.30
CA GLY A 45 -5.87 -3.45 -4.07
C GLY A 45 -6.81 -2.26 -3.96
N ALA A 46 -6.97 -1.50 -5.05
CA ALA A 46 -7.91 -0.38 -5.09
C ALA A 46 -9.36 -0.84 -4.94
N ALA A 47 -9.70 -1.99 -5.54
CA ALA A 47 -11.05 -2.55 -5.43
C ALA A 47 -11.40 -2.86 -3.97
N VAL A 48 -10.47 -3.42 -3.21
CA VAL A 48 -10.65 -3.71 -1.78
C VAL A 48 -10.87 -2.40 -1.00
N LEU A 49 -10.05 -1.39 -1.26
CA LEU A 49 -10.18 -0.09 -0.58
C LEU A 49 -11.52 0.55 -0.88
N LYS A 50 -11.96 0.53 -2.14
CA LYS A 50 -13.26 1.08 -2.56
C LYS A 50 -14.42 0.34 -1.90
N LYS A 51 -14.35 -0.99 -1.84
CA LYS A 51 -15.37 -1.83 -1.19
C LYS A 51 -15.55 -1.44 0.27
N ARG A 52 -14.47 -1.06 0.93
CA ARG A 52 -14.47 -0.65 2.34
C ARG A 52 -14.76 0.84 2.54
N GLY A 53 -15.06 1.57 1.46
CA GLY A 53 -15.38 3.00 1.54
C GLY A 53 -14.18 3.90 1.81
N ILE A 54 -12.97 3.41 1.56
CA ILE A 54 -11.74 4.17 1.78
C ILE A 54 -11.40 4.93 0.50
N THR A 55 -11.51 6.26 0.56
CA THR A 55 -11.25 7.15 -0.57
C THR A 55 -9.85 7.76 -0.47
N VAL A 56 -9.38 8.36 -1.57
CA VAL A 56 -8.10 9.09 -1.58
C VAL A 56 -8.14 10.22 -0.55
N GLU A 57 -9.26 10.93 -0.45
CA GLU A 57 -9.42 12.04 0.50
C GLU A 57 -9.30 11.58 1.95
N LYS A 58 -9.92 10.44 2.28
CA LYS A 58 -9.81 9.86 3.63
C LYS A 58 -8.38 9.45 3.94
N LEU A 59 -7.70 8.83 2.98
CA LEU A 59 -6.30 8.43 3.14
C LEU A 59 -5.41 9.65 3.32
N ARG A 60 -5.57 10.68 2.48
CA ARG A 60 -4.79 11.92 2.60
C ARG A 60 -5.01 12.58 3.96
N GLY A 61 -6.26 12.62 4.44
CA GLY A 61 -6.57 13.19 5.74
C GLY A 61 -5.81 12.52 6.87
N GLU A 62 -5.79 11.20 6.88
CA GLU A 62 -5.07 10.44 7.91
C GLU A 62 -3.55 10.56 7.77
N ILE A 63 -3.05 10.52 6.53
CA ILE A 63 -1.62 10.65 6.25
C ILE A 63 -1.13 12.05 6.67
N ASP A 64 -1.88 13.10 6.36
CA ASP A 64 -1.50 14.46 6.71
C ASP A 64 -1.39 14.64 8.24
N LYS A 65 -2.30 14.05 9.00
CA LYS A 65 -2.23 14.05 10.46
C LYS A 65 -0.97 13.35 10.96
N LEU A 66 -0.64 12.22 10.38
CA LEU A 66 0.54 11.45 10.76
C LEU A 66 1.84 12.16 10.38
N HIS A 67 1.88 12.78 9.20
CA HIS A 67 3.03 13.56 8.76
C HIS A 67 3.28 14.76 9.68
N LYS A 68 2.22 15.46 10.06
CA LYS A 68 2.34 16.58 10.99
C LYS A 68 2.97 16.14 12.31
N LYS A 69 2.51 15.02 12.85
CA LYS A 69 3.03 14.45 14.08
C LYS A 69 4.50 14.02 13.91
N GLN A 70 4.83 13.37 12.80
CA GLN A 70 6.20 12.92 12.53
C GLN A 70 7.15 14.10 12.29
N MET A 71 6.68 15.16 11.63
CA MET A 71 7.50 16.36 11.41
C MET A 71 7.85 17.01 12.73
N GLU A 72 6.94 17.05 13.68
CA GLU A 72 7.22 17.55 15.02
C GLU A 72 8.30 16.71 15.71
N GLU A 73 8.21 15.38 15.60
CA GLU A 73 9.19 14.46 16.17
C GLU A 73 10.52 14.51 15.43
N THR A 74 10.50 14.59 14.11
CA THR A 74 11.69 14.55 13.26
C THR A 74 12.47 15.85 13.32
N TRP A 75 11.78 16.97 13.48
CA TRP A 75 12.42 18.29 13.60
C TRP A 75 13.41 18.31 14.79
N VAL A 76 13.02 17.65 15.88
CA VAL A 76 13.89 17.56 17.08
C VAL A 76 15.17 16.78 16.78
N PHE A 77 15.14 15.81 15.91
CA PHE A 77 16.28 14.93 15.60
C PHE A 77 16.95 15.21 14.25
N GLY A 78 16.42 16.14 13.46
CA GLY A 78 16.98 16.49 12.16
C GLY A 78 16.99 15.34 11.14
N ARG A 79 16.12 14.33 11.30
CA ARG A 79 16.06 13.18 10.41
C ARG A 79 14.71 13.10 9.71
N LEU A 80 14.75 12.84 8.40
CA LEU A 80 13.54 12.53 7.66
C LEU A 80 13.03 11.14 8.05
N PRO A 81 11.70 10.92 8.11
CA PRO A 81 11.15 9.59 8.37
C PRO A 81 11.62 8.61 7.30
N GLY A 82 12.03 7.45 7.76
CA GLY A 82 12.88 6.60 6.98
C GLY A 82 12.25 5.73 5.91
N THR A 83 13.05 5.46 4.91
CA THR A 83 12.81 4.52 3.82
C THR A 83 12.78 3.03 4.21
N PRO A 84 13.23 2.56 5.41
CA PRO A 84 13.22 1.12 5.70
C PRO A 84 11.86 0.46 5.54
N HIS A 85 10.79 1.13 5.93
CA HIS A 85 9.44 0.58 5.80
C HIS A 85 9.05 0.36 4.35
N PHE A 86 9.42 1.28 3.45
CA PHE A 86 9.18 1.10 2.02
C PHE A 86 9.88 -0.16 1.50
N LYS A 87 11.15 -0.35 1.83
CA LYS A 87 11.91 -1.54 1.43
C LYS A 87 11.28 -2.82 1.98
N ASN A 88 10.83 -2.80 3.24
CA ASN A 88 10.16 -3.93 3.85
C ASN A 88 8.85 -4.27 3.16
N VAL A 89 8.10 -3.25 2.73
CA VAL A 89 6.85 -3.45 1.99
C VAL A 89 7.11 -4.09 0.63
N VAL A 90 8.12 -3.64 -0.10
CA VAL A 90 8.46 -4.25 -1.39
C VAL A 90 8.85 -5.71 -1.21
N ALA A 91 9.73 -6.01 -0.25
CA ALA A 91 10.12 -7.39 0.05
C ALA A 91 8.93 -8.22 0.52
N GLY A 92 8.07 -7.64 1.33
CA GLY A 92 6.85 -8.29 1.83
C GLY A 92 5.86 -8.59 0.72
N ALA A 93 5.72 -7.69 -0.25
CA ALA A 93 4.83 -7.90 -1.41
C ALA A 93 5.30 -9.10 -2.24
N ILE A 94 6.61 -9.21 -2.46
CA ILE A 94 7.19 -10.36 -3.17
C ILE A 94 6.88 -11.64 -2.39
N ARG A 95 7.05 -11.63 -1.07
CA ARG A 95 6.75 -12.78 -0.22
C ARG A 95 5.28 -13.16 -0.29
N GLN A 96 4.36 -12.20 -0.22
CA GLN A 96 2.93 -12.46 -0.34
C GLN A 96 2.58 -13.06 -1.70
N CYS A 97 3.18 -12.55 -2.76
CA CYS A 97 3.01 -13.09 -4.10
C CYS A 97 3.41 -14.58 -4.16
N GLN A 98 4.56 -14.91 -3.59
CA GLN A 98 5.05 -16.29 -3.56
C GLN A 98 4.16 -17.19 -2.70
N GLU A 99 3.75 -16.74 -1.53
CA GLU A 99 2.89 -17.51 -0.62
C GLU A 99 1.51 -17.77 -1.21
N LEU A 100 0.97 -16.83 -1.98
CA LEU A 100 -0.34 -16.97 -2.62
C LEU A 100 -0.25 -17.69 -3.98
N GLY A 101 0.95 -18.06 -4.42
CA GLY A 101 1.16 -18.77 -5.67
C GLY A 101 0.88 -17.94 -6.92
N ALA A 102 0.94 -16.62 -6.80
CA ALA A 102 0.72 -15.73 -7.93
C ALA A 102 1.96 -15.67 -8.83
N LYS A 103 1.74 -15.41 -10.12
CA LYS A 103 2.84 -15.35 -11.10
C LYS A 103 3.60 -14.05 -11.07
N GLU A 104 2.95 -12.96 -10.66
CA GLU A 104 3.56 -11.64 -10.60
C GLU A 104 3.04 -10.87 -9.40
N VAL A 105 3.84 -9.89 -8.95
CA VAL A 105 3.47 -9.04 -7.83
C VAL A 105 2.42 -8.04 -8.32
N CYS A 106 1.25 -8.08 -7.68
CA CYS A 106 0.12 -7.21 -8.00
C CYS A 106 -0.20 -6.26 -6.85
N THR A 107 -1.15 -5.36 -7.07
CA THR A 107 -1.49 -4.33 -6.08
C THR A 107 -2.01 -4.91 -4.77
N GLU A 108 -2.71 -6.05 -4.82
CA GLU A 108 -3.18 -6.74 -3.62
C GLU A 108 -2.02 -7.22 -2.74
N HIS A 109 -0.92 -7.63 -3.35
CA HIS A 109 0.27 -8.05 -2.60
C HIS A 109 0.92 -6.84 -1.91
N LEU A 110 0.96 -5.69 -2.59
CA LEU A 110 1.43 -4.45 -1.96
C LEU A 110 0.54 -4.04 -0.79
N LEU A 111 -0.77 -4.10 -0.97
CA LEU A 111 -1.72 -3.73 0.10
C LEU A 111 -1.56 -4.63 1.33
N LEU A 112 -1.43 -5.95 1.13
CA LEU A 112 -1.17 -6.87 2.23
C LEU A 112 0.14 -6.55 2.94
N ALA A 113 1.20 -6.27 2.17
CA ALA A 113 2.50 -5.93 2.74
C ALA A 113 2.43 -4.64 3.56
N LEU A 114 1.68 -3.63 3.09
CA LEU A 114 1.46 -2.39 3.84
C LEU A 114 0.79 -2.67 5.19
N LEU A 115 -0.20 -3.56 5.21
CA LEU A 115 -0.91 -3.92 6.43
C LEU A 115 -0.10 -4.79 7.38
N LEU A 116 0.93 -5.47 6.88
CA LEU A 116 1.83 -6.28 7.71
C LEU A 116 3.02 -5.47 8.24
N GLU A 117 3.29 -4.29 7.68
CA GLU A 117 4.37 -3.42 8.15
C GLU A 117 3.83 -2.46 9.22
N LYS A 118 3.72 -2.96 10.45
CA LYS A 118 2.99 -2.31 11.56
C LYS A 118 3.53 -0.95 11.99
N GLY A 119 4.79 -0.68 11.77
CA GLY A 119 5.39 0.62 12.13
C GLY A 119 5.22 1.69 11.07
N SER A 120 4.67 1.37 9.91
CA SER A 120 4.60 2.28 8.77
C SER A 120 3.47 3.30 8.88
N VAL A 121 3.61 4.42 8.19
CA VAL A 121 2.55 5.44 8.09
C VAL A 121 1.31 4.86 7.43
N ALA A 122 1.50 4.05 6.37
CA ALA A 122 0.38 3.41 5.69
C ALA A 122 -0.43 2.52 6.62
N TYR A 123 0.24 1.70 7.44
CA TYR A 123 -0.44 0.85 8.42
C TYR A 123 -1.26 1.69 9.40
N LYS A 124 -0.65 2.76 9.93
CA LYS A 124 -1.32 3.64 10.89
C LYS A 124 -2.55 4.31 10.28
N ALA A 125 -2.44 4.78 9.02
CA ALA A 125 -3.55 5.41 8.31
C ALA A 125 -4.70 4.41 8.09
N LEU A 126 -4.39 3.20 7.64
CA LEU A 126 -5.40 2.16 7.42
C LEU A 126 -6.06 1.73 8.72
N LYS A 127 -5.29 1.62 9.80
CA LYS A 127 -5.83 1.29 11.11
C LYS A 127 -6.79 2.38 11.60
N ALA A 128 -6.43 3.65 11.39
CA ALA A 128 -7.30 4.78 11.74
C ALA A 128 -8.63 4.73 10.96
N LEU A 129 -8.60 4.20 9.73
CA LEU A 129 -9.79 3.99 8.90
C LEU A 129 -10.46 2.63 9.15
N LYS A 130 -10.03 1.92 10.18
CA LYS A 130 -10.61 0.65 10.66
C LYS A 130 -10.49 -0.51 9.67
N LEU A 131 -9.45 -0.51 8.86
CA LEU A 131 -9.13 -1.62 7.97
C LEU A 131 -8.04 -2.50 8.59
N SER A 132 -8.29 -3.80 8.68
CA SER A 132 -7.32 -4.78 9.18
C SER A 132 -6.81 -5.66 8.05
N ALA A 133 -5.66 -6.30 8.28
CA ALA A 133 -5.11 -7.29 7.34
C ALA A 133 -6.08 -8.47 7.14
N ASP A 134 -6.76 -8.89 8.20
CA ASP A 134 -7.74 -9.99 8.12
C ASP A 134 -8.91 -9.64 7.20
N ASP A 135 -9.39 -8.40 7.26
CA ASP A 135 -10.45 -7.91 6.36
C ASP A 135 -10.01 -7.97 4.92
N VAL A 136 -8.79 -7.51 4.63
CA VAL A 136 -8.24 -7.51 3.27
C VAL A 136 -8.05 -8.95 2.78
N LEU A 137 -7.53 -9.83 3.63
CA LEU A 137 -7.34 -11.24 3.28
C LEU A 137 -8.67 -11.91 2.93
N ALA A 138 -9.73 -11.64 3.70
CA ALA A 138 -11.06 -12.16 3.42
C ALA A 138 -11.57 -11.69 2.05
N ASP A 139 -11.44 -10.39 1.78
CA ASP A 139 -11.85 -9.81 0.50
C ASP A 139 -11.05 -10.37 -0.67
N LEU A 140 -9.73 -10.55 -0.48
CA LEU A 140 -8.86 -11.11 -1.52
C LEU A 140 -9.20 -12.56 -1.83
N ARG A 141 -9.51 -13.36 -0.83
CA ARG A 141 -9.91 -14.76 -1.02
C ARG A 141 -11.16 -14.85 -1.90
N GLU A 142 -12.14 -13.98 -1.65
CA GLU A 142 -13.35 -13.91 -2.47
C GLU A 142 -13.03 -13.51 -3.92
N ILE A 143 -12.20 -12.50 -4.10
CA ILE A 143 -11.84 -11.99 -5.43
C ILE A 143 -11.04 -13.04 -6.20
N ILE A 144 -10.05 -13.68 -5.57
CA ILE A 144 -9.22 -14.71 -6.18
C ILE A 144 -10.07 -15.92 -6.57
N ALA A 145 -10.94 -16.36 -5.65
CA ALA A 145 -11.85 -17.48 -5.94
C ALA A 145 -12.74 -17.20 -7.14
N ALA A 146 -13.22 -15.96 -7.30
CA ALA A 146 -14.04 -15.56 -8.44
C ALA A 146 -13.23 -15.56 -9.73
N GLN A 147 -11.96 -15.16 -9.69
CA GLN A 147 -11.06 -15.14 -10.86
C GLN A 147 -10.63 -16.54 -11.28
N ASP A 148 -10.46 -17.45 -10.32
CA ASP A 148 -10.00 -18.81 -10.55
C ASP A 148 -11.11 -19.77 -10.96
N LYS A 149 -12.37 -19.33 -10.91
CA LYS A 149 -13.48 -20.18 -11.38
C LYS A 149 -13.33 -20.42 -12.87
N PRO A 150 -13.37 -21.70 -13.30
CA PRO A 150 -13.32 -21.98 -14.72
C PRO A 150 -14.50 -21.30 -15.42
N LYS A 151 -14.19 -20.62 -16.50
CA LYS A 151 -15.25 -20.07 -17.34
C LYS A 151 -16.01 -21.23 -17.96
N ALA A 152 -17.24 -21.34 -17.56
CA ALA A 152 -18.10 -22.39 -18.10
C ALA A 152 -18.30 -22.21 -19.59
#